data_4b734705ab9c1378422b8f87941b9648
#
_entry.id   4b734705ab9c1378422b8f87941b9648
#
_cell.length_a   1.000
_cell.length_b   1.000
_cell.length_c   1.000
_cell.angle_alpha   90.00
_cell.angle_beta   90.00
_cell.angle_gamma   90.00
#
_symmetry.space_group_name_H-M   'P 1'
#
loop_
_entity.id
_entity.type
_entity.pdbx_description
1 polymer ?
#
loop_
_entity_poly.entity_id
_entity_poly.type
_entity_poly.pdbx_seq_one_letter_code
_entity_poly.pdbx_strand_id
1 'polypeptide(L)'
;MDDKMNDVIDEVQKRLGEEYEVKRVEVMKNNDTKLKGIQVRKKDMNVAKICYWTSESVDEIVAVINRSLFPKFDCEINLEKLKDRIVYTLVNANSNKSRLKTIPYRMLEGTNLAITYKLIIDIDFNATASSDVTNALMEHLKVTENDLYTFATKNTQKLYAPSVMSLTDIVSKTENESQEDVSNTPETIFVLTNFKKHFGASCILYPDVLKNFCKEKNMDGVYMIPSSVHEFLLLVMDKEYVNCGYVKQMIKEANRESLEKEDVLSDNLYYYNAVNDAVSIVE
;
A
#
# COMPACT_ATOMS: atom_id res chain seq x y z
N MET A 1 17.91 24.75 6.60
CA MET A 1 16.68 23.97 6.31
C MET A 1 15.81 23.82 7.56
N ASP A 2 16.39 23.53 8.71
CA ASP A 2 15.65 23.37 9.98
C ASP A 2 15.04 24.69 10.51
N ASP A 3 15.70 25.84 10.33
CA ASP A 3 15.18 27.16 10.74
C ASP A 3 13.91 27.55 9.95
N LYS A 4 13.91 27.34 8.63
CA LYS A 4 12.73 27.58 7.80
C LYS A 4 11.51 26.76 8.22
N MET A 5 11.74 25.52 8.68
CA MET A 5 10.64 24.65 9.12
C MET A 5 10.04 25.15 10.44
N ASN A 6 10.86 25.67 11.35
CA ASN A 6 10.37 26.25 12.60
C ASN A 6 9.54 27.50 12.35
N ASP A 7 10.00 28.40 11.47
CA ASP A 7 9.24 29.60 11.09
C ASP A 7 7.86 29.25 10.49
N VAL A 8 7.82 28.19 9.68
CA VAL A 8 6.55 27.70 9.09
C VAL A 8 5.65 27.08 10.16
N ILE A 9 6.18 26.31 11.11
CA ILE A 9 5.42 25.74 12.22
C ILE A 9 4.77 26.84 13.06
N ASP A 10 5.54 27.88 13.41
CA ASP A 10 5.06 29.02 14.21
C ASP A 10 3.95 29.78 13.48
N GLU A 11 4.12 30.01 12.17
CA GLU A 11 3.10 30.70 11.39
C GLU A 11 1.82 29.83 11.19
N VAL A 12 1.97 28.52 10.97
CA VAL A 12 0.84 27.58 10.90
C VAL A 12 0.10 27.52 12.23
N GLN A 13 0.82 27.45 13.37
CA GLN A 13 0.24 27.47 14.71
C GLN A 13 -0.56 28.75 14.94
N LYS A 14 0.01 29.89 14.58
CA LYS A 14 -0.65 31.21 14.71
C LYS A 14 -1.96 31.30 13.91
N ARG A 15 -1.95 30.78 12.68
CA ARG A 15 -3.14 30.82 11.81
C ARG A 15 -4.23 29.85 12.22
N LEU A 16 -3.87 28.68 12.77
CA LEU A 16 -4.83 27.68 13.22
C LEU A 16 -5.40 27.98 14.62
N GLY A 17 -4.69 28.80 15.42
CA GLY A 17 -5.12 29.17 16.76
C GLY A 17 -4.76 28.13 17.85
N GLU A 18 -5.15 28.47 19.09
CA GLU A 18 -4.74 27.71 20.31
C GLU A 18 -5.45 26.36 20.45
N GLU A 19 -6.51 26.11 19.72
CA GLU A 19 -7.20 24.81 19.74
C GLU A 19 -6.42 23.69 19.06
N TYR A 20 -5.39 24.05 18.28
CA TYR A 20 -4.50 23.11 17.59
C TYR A 20 -3.12 23.05 18.27
N GLU A 21 -2.50 21.90 18.15
CA GLU A 21 -1.09 21.65 18.47
C GLU A 21 -0.36 21.37 17.15
N VAL A 22 0.66 22.18 16.85
CA VAL A 22 1.47 22.03 15.62
C VAL A 22 2.90 21.71 16.04
N LYS A 23 3.47 20.63 15.49
CA LYS A 23 4.84 20.24 15.78
C LYS A 23 5.52 19.56 14.61
N ARG A 24 6.84 19.63 14.61
CA ARG A 24 7.67 18.85 13.69
C ARG A 24 7.55 17.37 13.97
N VAL A 25 7.53 16.56 12.91
CA VAL A 25 7.54 15.11 13.01
C VAL A 25 8.44 14.51 11.91
N GLU A 26 9.09 13.42 12.24
CA GLU A 26 9.71 12.52 11.27
C GLU A 26 8.93 11.21 11.29
N VAL A 27 8.41 10.81 10.13
CA VAL A 27 7.60 9.61 9.97
C VAL A 27 8.36 8.57 9.17
N MET A 28 8.45 7.37 9.71
CA MET A 28 9.00 6.22 9.01
C MET A 28 7.93 5.63 8.10
N LYS A 29 8.21 5.64 6.81
CA LYS A 29 7.37 5.07 5.75
C LYS A 29 7.87 3.70 5.32
N ASN A 30 7.25 3.14 4.29
CA ASN A 30 7.70 1.91 3.66
C ASN A 30 9.17 2.01 3.23
N ASN A 31 9.86 0.87 3.24
CA ASN A 31 11.29 0.72 2.93
C ASN A 31 12.21 1.59 3.82
N ASP A 32 11.84 1.72 5.11
CA ASP A 32 12.55 2.52 6.12
C ASP A 32 12.83 3.97 5.64
N THR A 33 12.00 4.49 4.72
CA THR A 33 12.09 5.87 4.23
C THR A 33 11.61 6.81 5.32
N LYS A 34 12.38 7.86 5.59
CA LYS A 34 12.05 8.86 6.61
C LYS A 34 11.60 10.14 5.94
N LEU A 35 10.37 10.54 6.20
CA LEU A 35 9.80 11.78 5.72
C LEU A 35 9.63 12.76 6.87
N LYS A 36 10.15 13.98 6.67
CA LYS A 36 9.92 15.09 7.58
C LYS A 36 8.57 15.72 7.26
N GLY A 37 7.85 16.16 8.29
CA GLY A 37 6.55 16.78 8.13
C GLY A 37 6.15 17.63 9.34
N ILE A 38 4.98 18.24 9.20
CA ILE A 38 4.32 19.00 10.25
C ILE A 38 3.10 18.19 10.68
N GLN A 39 3.08 17.83 11.95
CA GLN A 39 1.92 17.21 12.57
C GLN A 39 1.01 18.30 13.13
N VAL A 40 -0.26 18.23 12.78
CA VAL A 40 -1.32 19.09 13.30
C VAL A 40 -2.38 18.24 13.99
N ARG A 41 -2.65 18.53 15.26
CA ARG A 41 -3.63 17.85 16.08
C ARG A 41 -4.56 18.86 16.74
N LYS A 42 -5.86 18.65 16.65
CA LYS A 42 -6.81 19.38 17.50
C LYS A 42 -6.72 18.84 18.92
N LYS A 43 -6.66 19.73 19.94
CA LYS A 43 -6.35 19.34 21.35
C LYS A 43 -7.34 18.34 21.93
N ASP A 44 -8.60 18.38 21.48
CA ASP A 44 -9.69 17.49 21.89
C ASP A 44 -9.77 16.18 21.10
N MET A 45 -8.85 15.95 20.14
CA MET A 45 -8.84 14.76 19.27
C MET A 45 -7.60 13.89 19.50
N ASN A 46 -7.78 12.57 19.34
CA ASN A 46 -6.69 11.59 19.40
C ASN A 46 -6.03 11.32 18.04
N VAL A 47 -6.53 11.94 16.99
CA VAL A 47 -5.99 11.82 15.63
C VAL A 47 -5.29 13.10 15.23
N ALA A 48 -4.09 12.96 14.67
CA ALA A 48 -3.33 14.05 14.08
C ALA A 48 -3.22 13.90 12.58
N LYS A 49 -3.14 15.01 11.87
CA LYS A 49 -2.76 15.06 10.46
C LYS A 49 -1.28 15.29 10.33
N ILE A 50 -0.69 14.72 9.29
CA ILE A 50 0.70 14.96 8.93
C ILE A 50 0.74 15.50 7.52
N CYS A 51 1.24 16.73 7.39
CA CYS A 51 1.59 17.33 6.11
C CYS A 51 3.09 17.11 5.89
N TYR A 52 3.43 16.33 4.86
CA TYR A 52 4.84 16.08 4.55
C TYR A 52 5.48 17.33 3.96
N TRP A 53 6.75 17.54 4.28
CA TRP A 53 7.50 18.70 3.83
C TRP A 53 7.91 18.53 2.36
N THR A 54 7.17 19.19 1.47
CA THR A 54 7.37 19.14 0.01
C THR A 54 7.72 20.51 -0.57
N SER A 55 8.23 21.45 0.21
CA SER A 55 8.43 22.87 -0.19
C SER A 55 7.14 23.69 -0.35
N GLU A 56 6.01 23.22 0.12
CA GLU A 56 4.74 23.93 0.06
C GLU A 56 4.77 25.21 0.92
N SER A 57 4.03 26.21 0.47
CA SER A 57 3.86 27.47 1.23
C SER A 57 3.00 27.25 2.48
N VAL A 58 3.14 28.14 3.47
CA VAL A 58 2.26 28.15 4.66
C VAL A 58 0.78 28.16 4.24
N ASP A 59 0.44 28.90 3.19
CA ASP A 59 -0.93 29.00 2.69
C ASP A 59 -1.47 27.66 2.19
N GLU A 60 -0.65 26.88 1.49
CA GLU A 60 -1.00 25.55 1.01
C GLU A 60 -1.17 24.56 2.17
N ILE A 61 -0.27 24.58 3.13
CA ILE A 61 -0.36 23.73 4.35
C ILE A 61 -1.67 24.03 5.10
N VAL A 62 -1.96 25.29 5.37
CA VAL A 62 -3.19 25.70 6.06
C VAL A 62 -4.43 25.33 5.23
N ALA A 63 -4.37 25.49 3.90
CA ALA A 63 -5.47 25.11 3.02
C ALA A 63 -5.71 23.59 3.03
N VAL A 64 -4.66 22.77 3.02
CA VAL A 64 -4.75 21.29 3.13
C VAL A 64 -5.35 20.90 4.48
N ILE A 65 -4.94 21.53 5.57
CA ILE A 65 -5.47 21.26 6.91
C ILE A 65 -6.97 21.62 6.97
N ASN A 66 -7.37 22.76 6.41
CA ASN A 66 -8.74 23.22 6.44
C ASN A 66 -9.66 22.47 5.47
N ARG A 67 -9.17 22.05 4.28
CA ARG A 67 -9.96 21.31 3.29
C ARG A 67 -10.24 19.87 3.70
N SER A 68 -9.26 19.23 4.27
CA SER A 68 -9.43 17.88 4.79
C SER A 68 -9.99 18.01 6.19
N LEU A 69 -11.32 17.86 6.31
CA LEU A 69 -11.97 17.71 7.61
C LEU A 69 -11.16 16.72 8.45
N PHE A 70 -10.83 17.11 9.69
CA PHE A 70 -10.38 16.10 10.65
C PHE A 70 -11.44 15.00 10.61
N PRO A 71 -11.08 13.73 10.37
CA PRO A 71 -12.08 12.70 10.31
C PRO A 71 -12.95 12.83 11.56
N LYS A 72 -14.26 12.73 11.38
CA LYS A 72 -15.22 12.66 12.50
C LYS A 72 -15.04 11.34 13.25
N PHE A 73 -13.80 11.01 13.51
CA PHE A 73 -13.41 9.83 14.24
C PHE A 73 -13.41 10.24 15.70
N ASP A 74 -14.60 10.15 16.31
CA ASP A 74 -14.74 10.26 17.75
C ASP A 74 -14.04 9.05 18.37
N CYS A 75 -12.78 9.25 18.72
CA CYS A 75 -11.84 8.18 19.02
C CYS A 75 -11.83 7.84 20.48
N GLU A 76 -12.82 7.14 20.90
CA GLU A 76 -12.56 6.13 21.90
C GLU A 76 -11.81 4.98 21.21
N ILE A 77 -10.50 4.85 21.51
CA ILE A 77 -9.66 3.78 20.96
C ILE A 77 -10.05 2.49 21.64
N ASN A 78 -11.02 1.79 21.09
CA ASN A 78 -11.44 0.48 21.56
C ASN A 78 -11.61 -0.51 20.39
N LEU A 79 -11.49 -1.80 20.70
CA LEU A 79 -11.51 -2.86 19.69
C LEU A 79 -12.81 -2.89 18.88
N GLU A 80 -13.97 -2.70 19.50
CA GLU A 80 -15.27 -2.78 18.84
C GLU A 80 -15.42 -1.73 17.72
N LYS A 81 -14.85 -0.55 17.92
CA LYS A 81 -14.87 0.52 16.92
C LYS A 81 -13.81 0.36 15.84
N LEU A 82 -12.68 -0.32 16.14
CA LEU A 82 -11.53 -0.38 15.27
C LEU A 82 -11.41 -1.67 14.46
N LYS A 83 -11.89 -2.81 14.99
CA LYS A 83 -11.69 -4.14 14.38
C LYS A 83 -12.13 -4.22 12.91
N ASP A 84 -13.24 -3.57 12.54
CA ASP A 84 -13.79 -3.59 11.18
C ASP A 84 -13.07 -2.62 10.21
N ARG A 85 -12.07 -1.88 10.71
CA ARG A 85 -11.24 -0.92 9.97
C ARG A 85 -9.80 -1.37 9.82
N ILE A 86 -9.45 -2.54 10.37
CA ILE A 86 -8.10 -3.11 10.25
C ILE A 86 -8.01 -3.85 8.92
N VAL A 87 -7.03 -3.47 8.11
CA VAL A 87 -6.72 -4.10 6.82
C VAL A 87 -5.26 -4.51 6.79
N TYR A 88 -4.90 -5.44 5.91
CA TYR A 88 -3.50 -5.78 5.70
C TYR A 88 -2.93 -5.15 4.43
N THR A 89 -1.62 -5.02 4.40
CA THR A 89 -0.82 -4.62 3.24
C THR A 89 0.43 -5.46 3.15
N LEU A 90 1.09 -5.47 1.98
CA LEU A 90 2.37 -6.14 1.78
C LEU A 90 3.50 -5.12 1.76
N VAL A 91 4.63 -5.53 2.36
CA VAL A 91 5.89 -4.78 2.33
C VAL A 91 7.07 -5.74 2.17
N ASN A 92 8.21 -5.25 1.72
CA ASN A 92 9.45 -6.02 1.70
C ASN A 92 10.05 -6.10 3.11
N ALA A 93 10.23 -7.29 3.65
CA ALA A 93 10.76 -7.46 5.00
C ALA A 93 12.22 -6.98 5.13
N ASN A 94 13.03 -7.19 4.10
CA ASN A 94 14.45 -6.80 4.11
C ASN A 94 14.66 -5.28 4.09
N SER A 95 13.79 -4.56 3.40
CA SER A 95 13.86 -3.09 3.29
C SER A 95 13.12 -2.36 4.41
N ASN A 96 12.38 -3.06 5.27
CA ASN A 96 11.58 -2.50 6.37
C ASN A 96 12.06 -2.96 7.75
N LYS A 97 13.34 -3.30 7.92
CA LYS A 97 13.85 -3.87 9.17
C LYS A 97 13.63 -3.00 10.41
N SER A 98 13.75 -1.68 10.25
CA SER A 98 13.55 -0.74 11.36
C SER A 98 12.06 -0.57 11.65
N ARG A 99 11.23 -0.43 10.62
CA ARG A 99 9.79 -0.25 10.76
C ARG A 99 9.12 -1.51 11.35
N LEU A 100 9.51 -2.72 10.92
CA LEU A 100 8.96 -3.98 11.41
C LEU A 100 9.26 -4.26 12.90
N LYS A 101 10.20 -3.55 13.53
CA LYS A 101 10.40 -3.61 14.98
C LYS A 101 9.27 -2.90 15.76
N THR A 102 8.54 -1.98 15.14
CA THR A 102 7.54 -1.12 15.78
C THR A 102 6.10 -1.48 15.46
N ILE A 103 5.89 -2.36 14.48
CA ILE A 103 4.57 -2.80 14.03
C ILE A 103 4.46 -4.34 14.03
N PRO A 104 3.27 -4.90 14.28
CA PRO A 104 3.04 -6.34 14.12
C PRO A 104 3.10 -6.71 12.63
N TYR A 105 3.64 -7.89 12.35
CA TYR A 105 3.74 -8.42 10.99
C TYR A 105 3.77 -9.94 10.97
N ARG A 106 3.49 -10.52 9.81
CA ARG A 106 3.62 -11.95 9.50
C ARG A 106 4.40 -12.12 8.22
N MET A 107 5.36 -13.01 8.20
CA MET A 107 6.06 -13.35 6.95
C MET A 107 5.14 -14.12 6.01
N LEU A 108 5.16 -13.77 4.73
CA LEU A 108 4.57 -14.58 3.68
C LEU A 108 5.57 -15.68 3.31
N GLU A 109 5.22 -16.92 3.64
CA GLU A 109 6.09 -18.09 3.47
C GLU A 109 6.57 -18.22 2.02
N GLY A 110 7.81 -18.65 1.84
CA GLY A 110 8.46 -18.78 0.52
C GLY A 110 8.88 -17.46 -0.12
N THR A 111 8.69 -16.33 0.56
CA THR A 111 8.98 -15.00 0.01
C THR A 111 9.81 -14.13 0.96
N ASN A 112 10.21 -12.94 0.48
CA ASN A 112 10.79 -11.88 1.32
C ASN A 112 9.73 -10.80 1.67
N LEU A 113 8.45 -11.11 1.52
CA LEU A 113 7.35 -10.20 1.81
C LEU A 113 6.83 -10.42 3.22
N ALA A 114 6.42 -9.34 3.85
CA ALA A 114 5.74 -9.33 5.13
C ALA A 114 4.35 -8.70 5.01
N ILE A 115 3.37 -9.34 5.63
CA ILE A 115 2.01 -8.84 5.81
C ILE A 115 2.05 -7.90 7.01
N THR A 116 1.65 -6.65 6.84
CA THR A 116 1.53 -5.64 7.89
C THR A 116 0.10 -5.13 7.98
N TYR A 117 -0.25 -4.43 9.05
CA TYR A 117 -1.63 -4.03 9.33
C TYR A 117 -1.78 -2.52 9.37
N LYS A 118 -2.84 -2.03 8.75
CA LYS A 118 -3.21 -0.61 8.78
C LYS A 118 -4.61 -0.44 9.36
N LEU A 119 -4.77 0.63 10.12
CA LEU A 119 -6.05 1.12 10.56
C LEU A 119 -6.55 2.17 9.56
N ILE A 120 -7.68 1.91 8.95
CA ILE A 120 -8.34 2.86 8.06
C ILE A 120 -9.06 3.90 8.92
N ILE A 121 -8.63 5.14 8.81
CA ILE A 121 -9.19 6.27 9.56
C ILE A 121 -10.38 6.86 8.81
N ASP A 122 -10.19 7.10 7.50
CA ASP A 122 -11.24 7.63 6.64
C ASP A 122 -11.07 7.08 5.22
N ILE A 123 -12.20 6.82 4.54
CA ILE A 123 -12.24 6.43 3.13
C ILE A 123 -13.13 7.42 2.43
N ASP A 124 -12.54 8.38 1.74
CA ASP A 124 -13.22 9.22 0.79
C ASP A 124 -13.09 8.66 -0.63
N PHE A 125 -13.88 9.21 -1.57
CA PHE A 125 -13.89 8.74 -2.96
C PHE A 125 -12.51 8.87 -3.62
N ASN A 126 -11.73 9.89 -3.25
CA ASN A 126 -10.43 10.21 -3.85
C ASN A 126 -9.21 9.99 -2.93
N ALA A 127 -9.40 9.64 -1.66
CA ALA A 127 -8.30 9.48 -0.71
C ALA A 127 -8.64 8.50 0.41
N THR A 128 -7.62 7.76 0.85
CA THR A 128 -7.71 6.90 2.03
C THR A 128 -6.73 7.41 3.08
N ALA A 129 -7.26 7.86 4.21
CA ALA A 129 -6.44 8.14 5.38
C ALA A 129 -6.25 6.85 6.19
N SER A 130 -5.02 6.45 6.41
CA SER A 130 -4.68 5.26 7.19
C SER A 130 -3.46 5.49 8.07
N SER A 131 -3.36 4.72 9.15
CA SER A 131 -2.19 4.66 10.02
C SER A 131 -1.72 3.21 10.16
N ASP A 132 -0.44 2.99 10.43
CA ASP A 132 0.03 1.66 10.80
C ASP A 132 -0.57 1.24 12.15
N VAL A 133 -0.97 -0.03 12.26
CA VAL A 133 -1.22 -0.63 13.57
C VAL A 133 0.14 -0.86 14.22
N THR A 134 0.42 -0.15 15.31
CA THR A 134 1.68 -0.27 16.05
C THR A 134 1.59 -1.40 17.10
N ASN A 135 2.76 -1.89 17.56
CA ASN A 135 2.80 -2.84 18.68
C ASN A 135 2.12 -2.26 19.92
N ALA A 136 2.28 -0.96 20.19
CA ALA A 136 1.61 -0.28 21.30
C ALA A 136 0.09 -0.24 21.14
N LEU A 137 -0.43 -0.01 19.91
CA LEU A 137 -1.87 -0.05 19.66
C LEU A 137 -2.40 -1.48 19.82
N MET A 138 -1.71 -2.49 19.29
CA MET A 138 -2.08 -3.90 19.43
C MET A 138 -2.17 -4.30 20.90
N GLU A 139 -1.19 -3.91 21.71
CA GLU A 139 -1.15 -4.16 23.17
C GLU A 139 -2.29 -3.42 23.90
N HIS A 140 -2.55 -2.15 23.56
CA HIS A 140 -3.66 -1.37 24.12
C HIS A 140 -5.02 -2.01 23.83
N LEU A 141 -5.22 -2.54 22.62
CA LEU A 141 -6.44 -3.23 22.21
C LEU A 141 -6.54 -4.66 22.78
N LYS A 142 -5.48 -5.16 23.40
CA LYS A 142 -5.37 -6.52 23.96
C LYS A 142 -5.65 -7.61 22.92
N VAL A 143 -5.15 -7.42 21.71
CA VAL A 143 -5.27 -8.38 20.60
C VAL A 143 -3.91 -8.95 20.22
N THR A 144 -3.91 -10.13 19.63
CA THR A 144 -2.73 -10.77 19.06
C THR A 144 -2.54 -10.42 17.58
N GLU A 145 -1.37 -10.71 17.03
CA GLU A 145 -1.16 -10.60 15.57
C GLU A 145 -2.14 -11.49 14.79
N ASN A 146 -2.48 -12.67 15.31
CA ASN A 146 -3.44 -13.58 14.67
C ASN A 146 -4.87 -13.00 14.66
N ASP A 147 -5.26 -12.25 15.69
CA ASP A 147 -6.54 -11.54 15.69
C ASP A 147 -6.54 -10.43 14.62
N LEU A 148 -5.45 -9.67 14.51
CA LEU A 148 -5.29 -8.66 13.46
C LEU A 148 -5.39 -9.28 12.05
N TYR A 149 -4.73 -10.41 11.84
CA TYR A 149 -4.79 -11.13 10.56
C TYR A 149 -6.23 -11.57 10.24
N THR A 150 -6.93 -12.10 11.23
CA THR A 150 -8.33 -12.54 11.09
C THR A 150 -9.26 -11.38 10.72
N PHE A 151 -9.13 -10.23 11.41
CA PHE A 151 -9.91 -9.03 11.10
C PHE A 151 -9.56 -8.52 9.70
N ALA A 152 -8.27 -8.39 9.40
CA ALA A 152 -7.79 -7.86 8.14
C ALA A 152 -8.19 -8.73 6.94
N THR A 153 -8.15 -10.04 7.05
CA THR A 153 -8.57 -10.96 5.98
C THR A 153 -10.02 -10.70 5.56
N LYS A 154 -10.91 -10.51 6.51
CA LYS A 154 -12.31 -10.21 6.23
C LYS A 154 -12.51 -8.80 5.67
N ASN A 155 -11.85 -7.81 6.29
CA ASN A 155 -12.10 -6.41 5.99
C ASN A 155 -11.45 -5.97 4.69
N THR A 156 -10.23 -6.46 4.39
CA THR A 156 -9.48 -5.99 3.23
C THR A 156 -10.21 -6.29 1.94
N GLN A 157 -10.73 -7.50 1.77
CA GLN A 157 -11.53 -7.84 0.59
C GLN A 157 -12.82 -7.03 0.47
N LYS A 158 -13.48 -6.75 1.60
CA LYS A 158 -14.70 -5.96 1.62
C LYS A 158 -14.48 -4.50 1.24
N LEU A 159 -13.39 -3.91 1.72
CA LEU A 159 -13.08 -2.50 1.50
C LEU A 159 -12.34 -2.26 0.18
N TYR A 160 -11.58 -3.26 -0.28
CA TYR A 160 -10.69 -3.21 -1.42
C TYR A 160 -10.90 -4.43 -2.32
N ALA A 161 -12.08 -4.55 -2.92
CA ALA A 161 -12.39 -5.66 -3.82
C ALA A 161 -11.33 -5.82 -4.93
N PRO A 162 -10.88 -7.05 -5.23
CA PRO A 162 -9.83 -7.29 -6.21
C PRO A 162 -10.28 -6.92 -7.62
N SER A 163 -9.33 -6.54 -8.43
CA SER A 163 -9.49 -6.24 -9.85
C SER A 163 -8.35 -6.86 -10.63
N VAL A 164 -8.68 -7.63 -11.66
CA VAL A 164 -7.73 -8.17 -12.63
C VAL A 164 -8.12 -7.63 -13.99
N MET A 165 -7.19 -6.99 -14.67
CA MET A 165 -7.42 -6.37 -15.98
C MET A 165 -6.26 -6.71 -16.91
N SER A 166 -6.53 -6.94 -18.18
CA SER A 166 -5.48 -7.06 -19.19
C SER A 166 -4.72 -5.73 -19.33
N LEU A 167 -3.41 -5.80 -19.51
CA LEU A 167 -2.62 -4.59 -19.74
C LEU A 167 -3.05 -3.90 -21.05
N THR A 168 -3.40 -4.67 -22.05
CA THR A 168 -3.93 -4.17 -23.34
C THR A 168 -5.20 -3.35 -23.16
N ASP A 169 -6.14 -3.81 -22.32
CA ASP A 169 -7.37 -3.08 -22.01
C ASP A 169 -7.11 -1.76 -21.28
N ILE A 170 -6.07 -1.73 -20.45
CA ILE A 170 -5.71 -0.51 -19.72
C ILE A 170 -5.13 0.52 -20.68
N VAL A 171 -4.20 0.12 -21.55
CA VAL A 171 -3.55 1.00 -22.53
C VAL A 171 -4.56 1.53 -23.54
N SER A 172 -5.43 0.68 -24.09
CA SER A 172 -6.46 1.08 -25.07
C SER A 172 -7.48 2.08 -24.51
N LYS A 173 -7.74 2.07 -23.21
CA LYS A 173 -8.64 3.04 -22.55
C LYS A 173 -7.97 4.40 -22.31
N THR A 174 -6.65 4.46 -22.24
CA THR A 174 -5.90 5.72 -21.99
C THR A 174 -5.54 6.46 -23.28
N GLU A 175 -5.33 5.74 -24.38
CA GLU A 175 -4.80 6.31 -25.62
C GLU A 175 -5.93 6.43 -26.63
N ASN A 176 -7.05 6.82 -26.61
CA ASN A 176 -8.07 7.08 -27.64
C ASN A 176 -7.69 6.61 -29.08
N GLU A 177 -6.81 5.62 -29.23
CA GLU A 177 -6.32 5.14 -30.51
C GLU A 177 -7.18 3.98 -31.04
N SER A 178 -7.30 3.96 -32.36
CA SER A 178 -8.11 3.05 -33.16
C SER A 178 -7.88 1.57 -32.79
N GLN A 179 -8.95 0.90 -32.40
CA GLN A 179 -9.05 -0.49 -31.94
C GLN A 179 -8.56 -1.57 -32.93
N GLU A 180 -8.08 -1.23 -34.12
CA GLU A 180 -7.85 -2.21 -35.19
C GLU A 180 -6.55 -3.02 -35.08
N ASP A 181 -5.49 -2.50 -34.42
CA ASP A 181 -4.18 -3.18 -34.38
C ASP A 181 -3.93 -4.03 -33.11
N VAL A 182 -4.73 -3.87 -32.04
CA VAL A 182 -4.50 -4.55 -30.76
C VAL A 182 -5.23 -5.89 -30.64
N SER A 183 -6.20 -6.18 -31.51
CA SER A 183 -7.14 -7.30 -31.37
C SER A 183 -6.56 -8.71 -31.61
N ASN A 184 -5.31 -8.84 -32.08
CA ASN A 184 -4.71 -10.13 -32.47
C ASN A 184 -3.49 -10.56 -31.65
N THR A 185 -3.03 -9.77 -30.66
CA THR A 185 -1.94 -10.19 -29.78
C THR A 185 -2.50 -10.96 -28.58
N PRO A 186 -1.95 -12.13 -28.25
CA PRO A 186 -2.39 -12.87 -27.06
C PRO A 186 -2.18 -11.98 -25.82
N GLU A 187 -3.21 -11.86 -25.01
CA GLU A 187 -3.10 -11.19 -23.71
C GLU A 187 -2.20 -12.01 -22.79
N THR A 188 -0.99 -11.53 -22.58
CA THR A 188 0.02 -12.22 -21.76
C THR A 188 0.29 -11.57 -20.44
N ILE A 189 -0.09 -10.30 -20.26
CA ILE A 189 0.15 -9.54 -19.04
C ILE A 189 -1.16 -8.99 -18.48
N PHE A 190 -1.41 -9.27 -17.20
CA PHE A 190 -2.59 -8.79 -16.47
C PHE A 190 -2.14 -8.02 -15.24
N VAL A 191 -2.87 -6.97 -14.89
CA VAL A 191 -2.65 -6.19 -13.68
C VAL A 191 -3.59 -6.68 -12.60
N LEU A 192 -3.04 -7.22 -11.52
CA LEU A 192 -3.76 -7.57 -10.31
C LEU A 192 -3.61 -6.44 -9.29
N THR A 193 -4.72 -5.79 -8.99
CA THR A 193 -4.82 -4.71 -8.01
C THR A 193 -6.20 -4.74 -7.34
N ASN A 194 -6.65 -3.65 -6.75
CA ASN A 194 -8.01 -3.46 -6.26
C ASN A 194 -8.67 -2.22 -6.89
N PHE A 195 -9.99 -2.10 -6.75
CA PHE A 195 -10.74 -0.97 -7.34
C PHE A 195 -10.28 0.41 -6.88
N LYS A 196 -9.65 0.53 -5.71
CA LYS A 196 -9.10 1.78 -5.19
C LYS A 196 -7.68 2.05 -5.68
N LYS A 197 -7.02 1.08 -6.33
CA LYS A 197 -5.61 1.12 -6.75
C LYS A 197 -4.66 1.54 -5.60
N HIS A 198 -4.99 1.12 -4.38
CA HIS A 198 -4.25 1.48 -3.17
C HIS A 198 -3.93 0.23 -2.36
N PHE A 199 -2.64 -0.06 -2.13
CA PHE A 199 -2.13 -1.30 -1.52
C PHE A 199 -2.62 -2.58 -2.20
N GLY A 200 -2.91 -2.52 -3.50
CA GLY A 200 -3.51 -3.62 -4.25
C GLY A 200 -2.60 -4.82 -4.47
N ALA A 201 -1.29 -4.70 -4.25
CA ALA A 201 -0.39 -5.86 -4.22
C ALA A 201 -0.85 -6.92 -3.20
N SER A 202 -1.55 -6.51 -2.14
CA SER A 202 -2.13 -7.43 -1.14
C SER A 202 -3.25 -8.33 -1.68
N CYS A 203 -3.78 -8.08 -2.87
CA CYS A 203 -4.77 -8.95 -3.51
C CYS A 203 -4.27 -10.38 -3.77
N ILE A 204 -2.95 -10.61 -3.78
CA ILE A 204 -2.39 -11.98 -3.85
C ILE A 204 -2.71 -12.83 -2.62
N LEU A 205 -3.08 -12.20 -1.50
CA LEU A 205 -3.46 -12.86 -0.25
C LEU A 205 -4.96 -13.20 -0.19
N TYR A 206 -5.75 -12.75 -1.18
CA TYR A 206 -7.18 -12.98 -1.14
C TYR A 206 -7.48 -14.43 -1.54
N PRO A 207 -8.33 -15.14 -0.78
CA PRO A 207 -8.70 -16.50 -1.11
C PRO A 207 -9.14 -16.63 -2.56
N ASP A 208 -8.66 -17.65 -3.22
CA ASP A 208 -9.03 -18.06 -4.56
C ASP A 208 -8.76 -17.06 -5.72
N VAL A 209 -8.27 -15.86 -5.48
CA VAL A 209 -8.04 -14.87 -6.56
C VAL A 209 -7.04 -15.39 -7.58
N LEU A 210 -5.84 -15.77 -7.15
CA LEU A 210 -4.82 -16.32 -8.04
C LEU A 210 -5.21 -17.69 -8.59
N LYS A 211 -5.83 -18.53 -7.77
CA LYS A 211 -6.29 -19.86 -8.16
C LYS A 211 -7.35 -19.81 -9.26
N ASN A 212 -8.36 -18.95 -9.11
CA ASN A 212 -9.38 -18.75 -10.12
C ASN A 212 -8.82 -18.14 -11.40
N PHE A 213 -7.88 -17.19 -11.29
CA PHE A 213 -7.17 -16.64 -12.43
C PHE A 213 -6.41 -17.72 -13.21
N CYS A 214 -5.62 -18.56 -12.54
CA CYS A 214 -4.90 -19.65 -13.20
C CYS A 214 -5.88 -20.65 -13.85
N LYS A 215 -6.97 -20.98 -13.19
CA LYS A 215 -8.02 -21.86 -13.75
C LYS A 215 -8.65 -21.26 -15.01
N GLU A 216 -8.97 -19.97 -15.01
CA GLU A 216 -9.53 -19.26 -16.16
C GLU A 216 -8.58 -19.25 -17.34
N LYS A 217 -7.29 -19.06 -17.09
CA LYS A 217 -6.24 -19.06 -18.11
C LYS A 217 -5.71 -20.47 -18.46
N ASN A 218 -6.25 -21.53 -17.84
CA ASN A 218 -5.82 -22.92 -18.01
C ASN A 218 -4.31 -23.12 -17.75
N MET A 219 -3.82 -22.54 -16.62
CA MET A 219 -2.41 -22.56 -16.21
C MET A 219 -2.24 -23.24 -14.84
N ASP A 220 -1.17 -24.00 -14.66
CA ASP A 220 -0.80 -24.60 -13.36
C ASP A 220 -0.15 -23.58 -12.39
N GLY A 221 0.08 -22.36 -12.85
CA GLY A 221 0.62 -21.27 -12.06
C GLY A 221 0.96 -20.08 -12.92
N VAL A 222 1.37 -18.98 -12.30
CA VAL A 222 1.63 -17.70 -12.98
C VAL A 222 2.85 -17.01 -12.40
N TYR A 223 3.68 -16.42 -13.26
CA TYR A 223 4.74 -15.52 -12.82
C TYR A 223 4.15 -14.19 -12.37
N MET A 224 4.70 -13.64 -11.30
CA MET A 224 4.19 -12.45 -10.65
C MET A 224 5.32 -11.42 -10.52
N ILE A 225 5.16 -10.31 -11.19
CA ILE A 225 6.10 -9.18 -11.19
C ILE A 225 5.55 -8.13 -10.21
N PRO A 226 6.27 -7.79 -9.13
CA PRO A 226 5.85 -6.75 -8.20
C PRO A 226 6.07 -5.37 -8.84
N SER A 227 5.02 -4.82 -9.45
CA SER A 227 5.09 -3.49 -10.09
C SER A 227 5.23 -2.39 -9.03
N SER A 228 4.53 -2.53 -7.90
CA SER A 228 4.64 -1.63 -6.73
C SER A 228 3.94 -2.24 -5.52
N VAL A 229 3.88 -1.54 -4.39
CA VAL A 229 3.00 -1.91 -3.26
C VAL A 229 1.51 -1.86 -3.64
N HIS A 230 1.19 -1.29 -4.81
CA HIS A 230 -0.17 -1.10 -5.28
C HIS A 230 -0.65 -2.19 -6.23
N GLU A 231 0.25 -2.96 -6.84
CA GLU A 231 -0.13 -3.95 -7.84
C GLU A 231 0.94 -5.00 -8.13
N PHE A 232 0.48 -6.14 -8.65
CA PHE A 232 1.30 -7.14 -9.32
C PHE A 232 0.93 -7.23 -10.80
N LEU A 233 1.92 -7.45 -11.65
CA LEU A 233 1.68 -7.90 -13.00
C LEU A 233 1.73 -9.44 -13.02
N LEU A 234 0.71 -10.06 -13.59
CA LEU A 234 0.61 -11.50 -13.78
C LEU A 234 1.02 -11.82 -15.21
N LEU A 235 2.08 -12.60 -15.39
CA LEU A 235 2.59 -12.99 -16.71
C LEU A 235 2.08 -14.39 -17.07
N VAL A 236 1.14 -14.45 -18.00
CA VAL A 236 0.54 -15.69 -18.55
C VAL A 236 1.40 -16.18 -19.71
N MET A 237 2.35 -17.05 -19.40
CA MET A 237 3.29 -17.62 -20.38
C MET A 237 3.81 -18.96 -19.86
N ASP A 238 4.03 -19.93 -20.77
CA ASP A 238 4.63 -21.20 -20.41
C ASP A 238 6.06 -21.01 -19.89
N LYS A 239 6.45 -21.80 -18.89
CA LYS A 239 7.72 -21.66 -18.18
C LYS A 239 8.95 -21.64 -19.08
N GLU A 240 8.91 -22.41 -20.16
CA GLU A 240 10.00 -22.54 -21.12
C GLU A 240 10.26 -21.27 -21.96
N TYR A 241 9.28 -20.37 -22.04
CA TYR A 241 9.42 -19.12 -22.77
C TYR A 241 9.78 -17.92 -21.88
N VAL A 242 9.75 -18.08 -20.56
CA VAL A 242 10.06 -17.00 -19.62
C VAL A 242 11.57 -16.93 -19.35
N ASN A 243 12.23 -15.88 -19.84
CA ASN A 243 13.60 -15.58 -19.44
C ASN A 243 13.59 -14.89 -18.06
N CYS A 244 13.63 -15.69 -16.99
CA CYS A 244 13.56 -15.18 -15.61
C CYS A 244 14.70 -14.20 -15.28
N GLY A 245 15.91 -14.38 -15.83
CA GLY A 245 17.03 -13.46 -15.63
C GLY A 245 16.76 -12.08 -16.21
N TYR A 246 16.23 -12.04 -17.41
CA TYR A 246 15.83 -10.78 -18.07
C TYR A 246 14.70 -10.08 -17.32
N VAL A 247 13.65 -10.81 -16.94
CA VAL A 247 12.53 -10.23 -16.17
C VAL A 247 12.98 -9.65 -14.84
N LYS A 248 13.86 -10.34 -14.10
CA LYS A 248 14.44 -9.83 -12.85
C LYS A 248 15.25 -8.55 -13.05
N GLN A 249 15.99 -8.45 -14.17
CA GLN A 249 16.71 -7.23 -14.51
C GLN A 249 15.74 -6.07 -14.78
N MET A 250 14.71 -6.30 -15.57
CA MET A 250 13.68 -5.29 -15.86
C MET A 250 12.99 -4.79 -14.59
N ILE A 251 12.65 -5.68 -13.64
CA ILE A 251 12.06 -5.30 -12.34
C ILE A 251 12.99 -4.31 -11.61
N LYS A 252 14.28 -4.61 -11.51
CA LYS A 252 15.26 -3.76 -10.82
C LYS A 252 15.43 -2.39 -11.50
N GLU A 253 15.45 -2.37 -12.83
CA GLU A 253 15.55 -1.14 -13.60
C GLU A 253 14.30 -0.27 -13.40
N ALA A 254 13.09 -0.85 -13.53
CA ALA A 254 11.85 -0.14 -13.33
C ALA A 254 11.72 0.42 -11.89
N ASN A 255 12.07 -0.38 -10.88
CA ASN A 255 12.06 0.07 -9.49
C ASN A 255 12.99 1.25 -9.23
N ARG A 256 14.15 1.28 -9.89
CA ARG A 256 15.14 2.36 -9.73
C ARG A 256 14.75 3.63 -10.47
N GLU A 257 14.14 3.51 -11.65
CA GLU A 257 13.96 4.62 -12.59
C GLU A 257 12.56 5.24 -12.54
N SER A 258 11.55 4.45 -12.16
CA SER A 258 10.14 4.83 -12.32
C SER A 258 9.34 4.89 -11.03
N LEU A 259 9.89 4.40 -9.90
CA LEU A 259 9.15 4.36 -8.64
C LEU A 259 9.80 5.21 -7.55
N GLU A 260 8.95 5.83 -6.74
CA GLU A 260 9.39 6.36 -5.46
C GLU A 260 9.83 5.22 -4.54
N LYS A 261 10.86 5.45 -3.72
CA LYS A 261 11.42 4.41 -2.86
C LYS A 261 10.36 3.75 -1.96
N GLU A 262 9.38 4.50 -1.51
CA GLU A 262 8.32 4.01 -0.63
C GLU A 262 7.28 3.13 -1.35
N ASP A 263 7.22 3.16 -2.68
CA ASP A 263 6.30 2.35 -3.49
C ASP A 263 6.91 1.05 -3.98
N VAL A 264 8.24 0.91 -3.90
CA VAL A 264 8.92 -0.33 -4.29
C VAL A 264 8.52 -1.47 -3.36
N LEU A 265 7.95 -2.55 -3.92
CA LEU A 265 7.61 -3.75 -3.17
C LEU A 265 8.77 -4.74 -3.11
N SER A 266 9.37 -5.09 -4.25
CA SER A 266 10.49 -6.06 -4.30
C SER A 266 11.22 -6.02 -5.64
N ASP A 267 12.50 -6.41 -5.62
CA ASP A 267 13.30 -6.66 -6.84
C ASP A 267 13.22 -8.12 -7.31
N ASN A 268 12.45 -8.96 -6.64
CA ASN A 268 12.33 -10.38 -6.95
C ASN A 268 11.17 -10.64 -7.92
N LEU A 269 11.37 -11.62 -8.80
CA LEU A 269 10.30 -12.26 -9.53
C LEU A 269 9.70 -13.35 -8.65
N TYR A 270 8.38 -13.48 -8.60
CA TYR A 270 7.66 -14.51 -7.86
C TYR A 270 6.96 -15.46 -8.82
N TYR A 271 6.63 -16.64 -8.32
CA TYR A 271 5.79 -17.61 -8.99
C TYR A 271 4.70 -18.11 -8.04
N TYR A 272 3.46 -18.02 -8.48
CA TYR A 272 2.35 -18.68 -7.82
C TYR A 272 2.12 -20.05 -8.44
N ASN A 273 2.10 -21.07 -7.61
CA ASN A 273 1.79 -22.45 -8.01
C ASN A 273 0.35 -22.78 -7.58
N ALA A 274 -0.54 -23.01 -8.57
CA ALA A 274 -1.96 -23.26 -8.32
C ALA A 274 -2.25 -24.65 -7.71
N VAL A 275 -1.32 -25.59 -7.85
CA VAL A 275 -1.46 -26.96 -7.26
C VAL A 275 -1.26 -26.89 -5.75
N ASN A 276 -0.24 -26.16 -5.31
CA ASN A 276 0.13 -26.07 -3.89
C ASN A 276 -0.52 -24.86 -3.20
N ASP A 277 -1.18 -23.99 -3.96
CA ASP A 277 -1.72 -22.70 -3.51
C ASP A 277 -0.67 -21.86 -2.76
N ALA A 278 0.51 -21.73 -3.34
CA ALA A 278 1.66 -21.12 -2.71
C ALA A 278 2.42 -20.18 -3.64
N VAL A 279 2.93 -19.08 -3.06
CA VAL A 279 3.80 -18.12 -3.73
C VAL A 279 5.24 -18.35 -3.30
N SER A 280 6.18 -18.31 -4.24
CA SER A 280 7.61 -18.41 -3.95
C SER A 280 8.43 -17.46 -4.79
N ILE A 281 9.63 -17.13 -4.31
CA ILE A 281 10.64 -16.41 -5.12
C ILE A 281 11.14 -17.36 -6.20
N VAL A 282 11.25 -16.85 -7.42
CA VAL A 282 11.93 -17.54 -8.52
C VAL A 282 13.45 -17.40 -8.32
N GLU A 283 14.17 -18.50 -8.24
CA GLU A 283 15.63 -18.54 -8.10
C GLU A 283 16.39 -18.05 -9.36
#